data_cfd363cfd4d5d6ba88be26b7d069f7d6
#
_entry.id   cfd363cfd4d5d6ba88be26b7d069f7d6
#
_cell.length_a   1.000
_cell.length_b   1.000
_cell.length_c   1.000
_cell.angle_alpha   90.00
_cell.angle_beta   90.00
_cell.angle_gamma   90.00
#
_symmetry.space_group_name_H-M   'P 1'
#
loop_
_entity.id
_entity.type
_entity.pdbx_description
1 polymer ?
#
loop_
_entity_poly.entity_id
_entity_poly.type
_entity_poly.pdbx_seq_one_letter_code
_entity_poly.pdbx_strand_id
1 'polypeptide(L)'
;MGRPTGEKDKTIRDDQGRSMSQLTVAVLGTGIMGSAMARNIAGAGHAVRAWNRTISRAQPLADDGIEVAPTAAAAVEGADVVITMLFDGAAVAEIMRETAPAMRPGAAWLQMTTVGPDDITALAAIAESAGVLFYDSPVSGTRQPAESGTLVIMTAGPTSGRDLVTPVLDAVGSRTVWTGDDGAAATSTRLKLVVNSWVIAVSNAAGEIVTLAQAIGVPPAQFFEVLDGGGLDLPFLRIKADLVERNALSPANFAVDTSGKDAHLILDLARGAGLCLDGMEAFSARLDRVAAAGHAHEDMAASYLAGLKDGESA
;
A
#
# COMPACT_ATOMS: atom_id res chain seq x y z
N MET A 1 16.91 23.44 45.67
CA MET A 1 17.58 22.61 44.66
C MET A 1 16.69 21.41 44.34
N GLY A 2 15.79 21.53 43.35
CA GLY A 2 14.93 20.45 42.91
C GLY A 2 15.66 19.64 41.80
N ARG A 3 15.69 18.32 41.97
CA ARG A 3 16.18 17.39 40.94
C ARG A 3 15.18 17.36 39.80
N PRO A 4 15.61 17.29 38.51
CA PRO A 4 14.71 17.09 37.41
C PRO A 4 14.10 15.69 37.52
N THR A 5 12.79 15.62 37.35
CA THR A 5 12.01 14.38 37.26
C THR A 5 12.45 13.64 36.01
N GLY A 6 13.04 12.45 36.19
CA GLY A 6 13.50 11.62 35.08
C GLY A 6 12.36 11.26 34.14
N GLU A 7 12.56 11.56 32.88
CA GLU A 7 11.85 11.01 31.76
C GLU A 7 12.00 9.48 31.81
N LYS A 8 10.91 8.77 32.01
CA LYS A 8 10.93 7.30 32.02
C LYS A 8 11.19 6.86 30.58
N ASP A 9 12.40 6.39 30.35
CA ASP A 9 12.77 5.69 29.12
C ASP A 9 11.80 4.52 28.94
N LYS A 10 10.86 4.66 27.99
CA LYS A 10 9.86 3.63 27.67
C LYS A 10 10.52 2.62 26.75
N THR A 11 11.09 1.59 27.36
CA THR A 11 11.78 0.52 26.66
C THR A 11 10.79 -0.60 26.33
N ILE A 12 10.63 -0.90 25.05
CA ILE A 12 9.90 -2.05 24.53
C ILE A 12 10.89 -3.23 24.40
N ARG A 13 10.41 -4.46 24.45
CA ARG A 13 11.22 -5.65 24.22
C ARG A 13 10.70 -6.36 22.95
N ASP A 14 11.62 -6.75 22.07
CA ASP A 14 11.29 -7.62 20.94
C ASP A 14 11.02 -9.07 21.42
N ASP A 15 10.55 -9.93 20.49
CA ASP A 15 10.30 -11.35 20.77
C ASP A 15 11.55 -12.12 21.23
N GLN A 16 12.74 -11.54 21.10
CA GLN A 16 14.02 -12.06 21.58
C GLN A 16 14.46 -11.40 22.91
N GLY A 17 13.61 -10.54 23.50
CA GLY A 17 13.86 -9.88 24.79
C GLY A 17 14.83 -8.69 24.73
N ARG A 18 15.19 -8.20 23.52
CA ARG A 18 16.07 -7.04 23.35
C ARG A 18 15.30 -5.75 23.60
N SER A 19 15.93 -4.83 24.31
CA SER A 19 15.39 -3.51 24.63
C SER A 19 15.39 -2.64 23.36
N MET A 20 14.21 -2.26 22.90
CA MET A 20 14.03 -1.30 21.81
C MET A 20 13.47 0.01 22.36
N SER A 21 13.97 1.15 21.88
CA SER A 21 13.37 2.44 22.20
C SER A 21 12.01 2.58 21.52
N GLN A 22 11.01 3.08 22.24
CA GLN A 22 9.72 3.42 21.68
C GLN A 22 9.88 4.57 20.67
N LEU A 23 9.49 4.35 19.41
CA LEU A 23 9.46 5.37 18.37
C LEU A 23 8.12 6.11 18.38
N THR A 24 8.13 7.36 17.90
CA THR A 24 6.93 8.09 17.51
C THR A 24 6.79 8.01 15.99
N VAL A 25 5.70 7.41 15.51
CA VAL A 25 5.45 7.18 14.08
C VAL A 25 4.20 7.95 13.64
N ALA A 26 4.37 8.79 12.63
CA ALA A 26 3.23 9.45 11.98
C ALA A 26 2.76 8.64 10.76
N VAL A 27 1.45 8.40 10.65
CA VAL A 27 0.84 7.75 9.49
C VAL A 27 -0.08 8.74 8.80
N LEU A 28 0.32 9.19 7.61
CA LEU A 28 -0.43 10.11 6.76
C LEU A 28 -1.21 9.31 5.71
N GLY A 29 -2.53 9.28 5.89
CA GLY A 29 -3.48 8.49 5.11
C GLY A 29 -3.94 7.24 5.86
N THR A 30 -5.24 7.22 6.19
CA THR A 30 -5.91 6.14 6.94
C THR A 30 -6.96 5.42 6.08
N GLY A 31 -6.58 5.10 4.85
CA GLY A 31 -7.32 4.19 3.98
C GLY A 31 -7.15 2.72 4.44
N ILE A 32 -7.49 1.79 3.56
CA ILE A 32 -7.41 0.33 3.83
C ILE A 32 -6.04 -0.06 4.40
N MET A 33 -4.97 0.37 3.74
CA MET A 33 -3.60 -0.01 4.11
C MET A 33 -3.09 0.78 5.32
N GLY A 34 -3.21 2.11 5.29
CA GLY A 34 -2.65 2.97 6.33
C GLY A 34 -3.29 2.78 7.70
N SER A 35 -4.60 2.51 7.78
CA SER A 35 -5.26 2.18 9.05
C SER A 35 -4.74 0.87 9.65
N ALA A 36 -4.55 -0.14 8.82
CA ALA A 36 -3.98 -1.42 9.25
C ALA A 36 -2.52 -1.27 9.72
N MET A 37 -1.71 -0.54 8.96
CA MET A 37 -0.33 -0.23 9.35
C MET A 37 -0.27 0.51 10.69
N ALA A 38 -1.11 1.53 10.89
CA ALA A 38 -1.15 2.29 12.14
C ALA A 38 -1.45 1.38 13.35
N ARG A 39 -2.40 0.45 13.22
CA ARG A 39 -2.73 -0.52 14.27
C ARG A 39 -1.57 -1.46 14.58
N ASN A 40 -0.93 -2.00 13.55
CA ASN A 40 0.20 -2.92 13.73
C ASN A 40 1.39 -2.23 14.40
N ILE A 41 1.69 -0.99 14.02
CA ILE A 41 2.77 -0.19 14.62
C ILE A 41 2.46 0.11 16.09
N ALA A 42 1.21 0.47 16.42
CA ALA A 42 0.77 0.67 17.79
C ALA A 42 0.82 -0.64 18.58
N GLY A 43 0.39 -1.77 17.99
CA GLY A 43 0.47 -3.11 18.56
C GLY A 43 1.90 -3.58 18.84
N ALA A 44 2.88 -3.13 18.05
CA ALA A 44 4.31 -3.34 18.28
C ALA A 44 4.87 -2.43 19.41
N GLY A 45 4.03 -1.56 20.01
CA GLY A 45 4.38 -0.74 21.17
C GLY A 45 4.91 0.64 20.83
N HIS A 46 4.90 1.07 19.59
CA HIS A 46 5.29 2.42 19.18
C HIS A 46 4.16 3.43 19.42
N ALA A 47 4.50 4.69 19.66
CA ALA A 47 3.52 5.78 19.72
C ALA A 47 3.11 6.15 18.28
N VAL A 48 1.81 6.13 17.98
CA VAL A 48 1.32 6.41 16.64
C VAL A 48 0.43 7.65 16.62
N ARG A 49 0.69 8.54 15.66
CA ARG A 49 -0.17 9.65 15.29
C ARG A 49 -0.68 9.42 13.87
N ALA A 50 -1.99 9.37 13.74
CA ALA A 50 -2.63 9.14 12.44
C ALA A 50 -3.33 10.41 11.95
N TRP A 51 -3.20 10.70 10.67
CA TRP A 51 -3.91 11.80 10.02
C TRP A 51 -4.52 11.35 8.69
N ASN A 52 -5.69 11.91 8.39
CA ASN A 52 -6.31 11.76 7.08
C ASN A 52 -7.04 13.05 6.70
N ARG A 53 -7.01 13.42 5.41
CA ARG A 53 -7.71 14.61 4.89
C ARG A 53 -9.19 14.66 5.31
N THR A 54 -9.86 13.51 5.30
CA THR A 54 -11.20 13.34 5.86
C THR A 54 -11.05 12.75 7.26
N ILE A 55 -11.08 13.58 8.29
CA ILE A 55 -10.76 13.20 9.67
C ILE A 55 -11.64 12.04 10.19
N SER A 56 -12.89 11.94 9.75
CA SER A 56 -13.79 10.85 10.13
C SER A 56 -13.27 9.46 9.74
N ARG A 57 -12.35 9.35 8.77
CA ARG A 57 -11.68 8.10 8.40
C ARG A 57 -10.57 7.72 9.38
N ALA A 58 -9.99 8.69 10.08
CA ALA A 58 -8.98 8.42 11.10
C ALA A 58 -9.59 8.19 12.50
N GLN A 59 -10.76 8.77 12.79
CA GLN A 59 -11.42 8.69 14.10
C GLN A 59 -11.51 7.28 14.71
N PRO A 60 -11.84 6.21 13.96
CA PRO A 60 -11.90 4.86 14.53
C PRO A 60 -10.58 4.35 15.11
N LEU A 61 -9.43 4.93 14.72
CA LEU A 61 -8.13 4.55 15.24
C LEU A 61 -7.91 5.02 16.69
N ALA A 62 -8.70 5.99 17.17
CA ALA A 62 -8.62 6.44 18.55
C ALA A 62 -8.99 5.32 19.55
N ASP A 63 -9.92 4.42 19.16
CA ASP A 63 -10.32 3.27 19.99
C ASP A 63 -9.18 2.24 20.15
N ASP A 64 -8.21 2.27 19.23
CA ASP A 64 -6.99 1.43 19.26
C ASP A 64 -5.82 2.13 19.99
N GLY A 65 -6.07 3.25 20.67
CA GLY A 65 -5.06 4.02 21.42
C GLY A 65 -4.13 4.86 20.54
N ILE A 66 -4.52 5.09 19.27
CA ILE A 66 -3.76 5.89 18.30
C ILE A 66 -4.23 7.35 18.40
N GLU A 67 -3.29 8.29 18.47
CA GLU A 67 -3.59 9.71 18.47
C GLU A 67 -4.06 10.14 17.07
N VAL A 68 -5.29 10.66 16.96
CA VAL A 68 -5.81 11.23 15.71
C VAL A 68 -5.43 12.70 15.66
N ALA A 69 -4.46 13.03 14.82
CA ALA A 69 -3.96 14.39 14.69
C ALA A 69 -4.94 15.28 13.89
N PRO A 70 -5.16 16.53 14.32
CA PRO A 70 -6.07 17.44 13.64
C PRO A 70 -5.55 17.92 12.28
N THR A 71 -4.23 17.96 12.10
CA THR A 71 -3.55 18.34 10.84
C THR A 71 -2.40 17.39 10.55
N ALA A 72 -1.99 17.33 9.28
CA ALA A 72 -0.83 16.54 8.88
C ALA A 72 0.46 17.06 9.56
N ALA A 73 0.60 18.38 9.70
CA ALA A 73 1.73 19.00 10.39
C ALA A 73 1.80 18.56 11.87
N ALA A 74 0.67 18.56 12.58
CA ALA A 74 0.62 18.07 13.96
C ALA A 74 0.96 16.58 14.08
N ALA A 75 0.65 15.78 13.07
CA ALA A 75 1.02 14.35 13.07
C ALA A 75 2.53 14.16 12.97
N VAL A 76 3.22 14.93 12.13
CA VAL A 76 4.65 14.74 11.85
C VAL A 76 5.58 15.45 12.85
N GLU A 77 5.07 16.43 13.62
CA GLU A 77 5.88 17.19 14.56
C GLU A 77 6.57 16.27 15.60
N GLY A 78 7.89 16.25 15.62
CA GLY A 78 8.65 15.41 16.52
C GLY A 78 8.56 13.90 16.27
N ALA A 79 7.96 13.46 15.14
CA ALA A 79 7.95 12.05 14.77
C ALA A 79 9.36 11.57 14.37
N ASP A 80 9.68 10.33 14.73
CA ASP A 80 10.91 9.64 14.35
C ASP A 80 10.81 9.12 12.91
N VAL A 81 9.64 8.57 12.58
CA VAL A 81 9.33 8.02 11.27
C VAL A 81 7.98 8.54 10.80
N VAL A 82 7.91 8.94 9.54
CA VAL A 82 6.66 9.37 8.88
C VAL A 82 6.37 8.40 7.73
N ILE A 83 5.17 7.85 7.70
CA ILE A 83 4.65 7.02 6.62
C ILE A 83 3.66 7.83 5.79
N THR A 84 3.84 7.86 4.48
CA THR A 84 2.81 8.32 3.54
C THR A 84 2.16 7.14 2.85
N MET A 85 0.82 6.99 3.01
CA MET A 85 -0.01 5.98 2.37
C MET A 85 -1.27 6.66 1.83
N LEU A 86 -1.10 7.45 0.77
CA LEU A 86 -2.12 8.27 0.14
C LEU A 86 -2.59 7.66 -1.19
N PHE A 87 -3.30 8.42 -2.00
CA PHE A 87 -3.84 7.90 -3.25
C PHE A 87 -2.81 7.86 -4.39
N ASP A 88 -2.08 8.97 -4.60
CA ASP A 88 -1.14 9.16 -5.71
C ASP A 88 0.04 10.08 -5.33
N GLY A 89 0.98 10.26 -6.26
CA GLY A 89 2.16 11.10 -6.09
C GLY A 89 1.83 12.57 -5.88
N ALA A 90 0.79 13.07 -6.53
CA ALA A 90 0.35 14.47 -6.38
C ALA A 90 -0.13 14.75 -4.96
N ALA A 91 -0.96 13.84 -4.40
CA ALA A 91 -1.43 13.95 -3.02
C ALA A 91 -0.28 13.85 -2.01
N VAL A 92 0.70 12.97 -2.25
CA VAL A 92 1.90 12.88 -1.40
C VAL A 92 2.71 14.16 -1.48
N ALA A 93 2.97 14.68 -2.68
CA ALA A 93 3.75 15.90 -2.87
C ALA A 93 3.08 17.13 -2.26
N GLU A 94 1.75 17.26 -2.38
CA GLU A 94 0.98 18.35 -1.78
C GLU A 94 1.18 18.36 -0.26
N ILE A 95 0.88 17.25 0.40
CA ILE A 95 0.96 17.14 1.86
C ILE A 95 2.40 17.28 2.35
N MET A 96 3.37 16.67 1.68
CA MET A 96 4.75 16.67 2.19
C MET A 96 5.47 18.00 1.94
N ARG A 97 5.13 18.80 0.92
CA ARG A 97 5.63 20.18 0.80
C ARG A 97 5.22 21.04 2.00
N GLU A 98 4.02 20.82 2.52
CA GLU A 98 3.51 21.54 3.69
C GLU A 98 4.13 21.02 4.99
N THR A 99 4.28 19.71 5.13
CA THR A 99 4.55 19.08 6.43
C THR A 99 6.00 18.67 6.66
N ALA A 100 6.77 18.39 5.60
CA ALA A 100 8.18 17.98 5.74
C ALA A 100 9.03 19.01 6.50
N PRO A 101 8.82 20.34 6.35
CA PRO A 101 9.54 21.33 7.17
C PRO A 101 9.29 21.26 8.67
N ALA A 102 8.18 20.62 9.11
CA ALA A 102 7.86 20.40 10.53
C ALA A 102 8.45 19.09 11.09
N MET A 103 9.00 18.25 10.23
CA MET A 103 9.70 17.03 10.65
C MET A 103 11.04 17.40 11.32
N ARG A 104 11.44 16.62 12.31
CA ARG A 104 12.76 16.82 12.92
C ARG A 104 13.89 16.43 11.95
N PRO A 105 15.03 17.13 11.97
CA PRO A 105 16.19 16.72 11.19
C PRO A 105 16.62 15.28 11.50
N GLY A 106 16.90 14.48 10.47
CA GLY A 106 17.26 13.07 10.60
C GLY A 106 16.10 12.13 10.87
N ALA A 107 14.84 12.60 10.92
CA ALA A 107 13.69 11.72 10.86
C ALA A 107 13.66 10.96 9.53
N ALA A 108 13.00 9.81 9.49
CA ALA A 108 12.83 9.03 8.29
C ALA A 108 11.44 9.23 7.69
N TRP A 109 11.38 9.38 6.37
CA TRP A 109 10.13 9.35 5.61
C TRP A 109 10.07 8.06 4.78
N LEU A 110 9.16 7.15 5.15
CA LEU A 110 8.80 5.95 4.40
C LEU A 110 7.67 6.28 3.42
N GLN A 111 8.01 6.48 2.15
CA GLN A 111 7.05 6.70 1.08
C GLN A 111 6.49 5.35 0.62
N MET A 112 5.27 5.00 1.06
CA MET A 112 4.66 3.69 0.81
C MET A 112 3.53 3.73 -0.22
N THR A 113 3.12 4.91 -0.69
CA THR A 113 2.12 5.07 -1.76
C THR A 113 2.66 4.54 -3.08
N THR A 114 1.86 3.80 -3.84
CA THR A 114 2.23 3.43 -5.21
C THR A 114 2.13 4.65 -6.13
N VAL A 115 3.28 5.06 -6.68
CA VAL A 115 3.47 6.25 -7.51
C VAL A 115 4.34 5.91 -8.73
N GLY A 116 4.53 6.88 -9.64
CA GLY A 116 5.47 6.76 -10.74
C GLY A 116 6.94 7.02 -10.31
N PRO A 117 7.94 6.54 -11.09
CA PRO A 117 9.36 6.83 -10.80
C PRO A 117 9.69 8.33 -10.79
N ASP A 118 9.05 9.12 -11.64
CA ASP A 118 9.26 10.58 -11.68
C ASP A 118 8.72 11.27 -10.43
N ASP A 119 7.61 10.77 -9.87
CA ASP A 119 7.10 11.23 -8.57
C ASP A 119 8.15 11.01 -7.47
N ILE A 120 8.80 9.84 -7.43
CA ILE A 120 9.83 9.52 -6.43
C ILE A 120 10.95 10.53 -6.46
N THR A 121 11.43 10.93 -7.65
CA THR A 121 12.47 11.97 -7.80
C THR A 121 12.01 13.29 -7.17
N ALA A 122 10.78 13.72 -7.43
CA ALA A 122 10.22 14.94 -6.89
C ALA A 122 10.03 14.87 -5.36
N LEU A 123 9.60 13.72 -4.83
CA LEU A 123 9.38 13.49 -3.40
C LEU A 123 10.72 13.45 -2.64
N ALA A 124 11.74 12.82 -3.21
CA ALA A 124 13.08 12.79 -2.65
C ALA A 124 13.68 14.22 -2.51
N ALA A 125 13.44 15.10 -3.48
CA ALA A 125 13.88 16.48 -3.40
C ALA A 125 13.18 17.25 -2.26
N ILE A 126 11.92 16.96 -1.96
CA ILE A 126 11.21 17.52 -0.79
C ILE A 126 11.89 17.05 0.50
N ALA A 127 12.21 15.77 0.62
CA ALA A 127 12.86 15.19 1.78
C ALA A 127 14.26 15.77 2.01
N GLU A 128 15.05 15.92 0.94
CA GLU A 128 16.38 16.52 0.97
C GLU A 128 16.32 17.97 1.48
N SER A 129 15.38 18.76 0.96
CA SER A 129 15.18 20.15 1.38
C SER A 129 14.81 20.29 2.86
N ALA A 130 14.15 19.27 3.42
CA ALA A 130 13.76 19.22 4.83
C ALA A 130 14.83 18.55 5.73
N GLY A 131 15.91 18.00 5.18
CA GLY A 131 16.96 17.30 5.93
C GLY A 131 16.49 15.99 6.55
N VAL A 132 15.54 15.29 5.93
CA VAL A 132 15.01 13.99 6.37
C VAL A 132 15.51 12.85 5.49
N LEU A 133 15.58 11.64 6.07
CA LEU A 133 16.01 10.44 5.36
C LEU A 133 14.86 9.91 4.51
N PHE A 134 15.02 9.86 3.20
CA PHE A 134 13.98 9.41 2.28
C PHE A 134 14.12 7.92 1.95
N TYR A 135 12.99 7.19 2.06
CA TYR A 135 12.89 5.79 1.69
C TYR A 135 11.74 5.59 0.70
N ASP A 136 12.04 5.09 -0.50
CA ASP A 136 11.07 4.55 -1.46
C ASP A 136 10.66 3.16 -0.99
N SER A 137 9.49 3.02 -0.37
CA SER A 137 9.10 1.83 0.42
C SER A 137 7.70 1.28 0.07
N PRO A 138 7.34 1.10 -1.22
CA PRO A 138 6.05 0.51 -1.56
C PRO A 138 5.91 -0.92 -1.02
N VAL A 139 4.66 -1.34 -0.85
CA VAL A 139 4.30 -2.61 -0.25
C VAL A 139 3.57 -3.53 -1.22
N SER A 140 3.71 -4.84 -1.03
CA SER A 140 2.92 -5.87 -1.71
C SER A 140 2.09 -6.65 -0.68
N GLY A 141 0.84 -6.84 -1.01
CA GLY A 141 -0.22 -7.41 -0.20
C GLY A 141 -1.48 -6.58 -0.33
N THR A 142 -2.60 -7.20 0.04
CA THR A 142 -3.92 -6.56 0.04
C THR A 142 -4.37 -6.30 1.48
N ARG A 143 -5.67 -6.04 1.69
CA ARG A 143 -6.24 -5.76 3.01
C ARG A 143 -5.80 -6.75 4.09
N GLN A 144 -6.02 -8.05 3.88
CA GLN A 144 -5.77 -9.05 4.91
C GLN A 144 -4.28 -9.16 5.31
N PRO A 145 -3.30 -9.22 4.39
CA PRO A 145 -1.89 -9.10 4.76
C PRO A 145 -1.54 -7.80 5.49
N ALA A 146 -2.18 -6.67 5.14
CA ALA A 146 -1.97 -5.42 5.85
C ALA A 146 -2.50 -5.49 7.30
N GLU A 147 -3.69 -6.03 7.51
CA GLU A 147 -4.29 -6.21 8.85
C GLU A 147 -3.49 -7.18 9.72
N SER A 148 -2.88 -8.20 9.11
CA SER A 148 -2.07 -9.21 9.82
C SER A 148 -0.61 -8.82 10.02
N GLY A 149 -0.15 -7.65 9.57
CA GLY A 149 1.27 -7.25 9.63
C GLY A 149 2.20 -8.14 8.78
N THR A 150 1.69 -8.71 7.69
CA THR A 150 2.41 -9.68 6.86
C THR A 150 2.69 -9.18 5.44
N LEU A 151 2.74 -7.87 5.24
CA LEU A 151 3.10 -7.29 3.95
C LEU A 151 4.52 -7.66 3.54
N VAL A 152 4.78 -7.68 2.25
CA VAL A 152 6.14 -7.67 1.71
C VAL A 152 6.49 -6.22 1.37
N ILE A 153 7.53 -5.68 2.00
CA ILE A 153 7.95 -4.31 1.77
C ILE A 153 9.14 -4.33 0.81
N MET A 154 9.06 -3.56 -0.26
CA MET A 154 10.20 -3.29 -1.13
C MET A 154 10.73 -1.93 -0.75
N THR A 155 11.99 -1.81 -0.35
CA THR A 155 12.50 -0.52 0.14
C THR A 155 13.90 -0.21 -0.39
N ALA A 156 14.12 1.04 -0.73
CA ALA A 156 15.43 1.60 -1.02
C ALA A 156 15.59 2.90 -0.22
N GLY A 157 16.79 3.12 0.32
CA GLY A 157 17.08 4.31 1.09
C GLY A 157 18.38 4.19 1.89
N PRO A 158 18.85 5.29 2.51
CA PRO A 158 20.17 5.39 3.09
C PRO A 158 20.42 4.34 4.19
N THR A 159 21.58 3.70 4.13
CA THR A 159 21.99 2.68 5.11
C THR A 159 22.06 3.24 6.54
N SER A 160 22.39 4.54 6.68
CA SER A 160 22.52 5.21 7.97
C SER A 160 21.23 5.28 8.80
N GLY A 161 20.06 5.17 8.16
CA GLY A 161 18.77 5.22 8.85
C GLY A 161 18.07 3.86 8.95
N ARG A 162 18.71 2.76 8.53
CA ARG A 162 18.08 1.44 8.53
C ARG A 162 17.67 0.97 9.92
N ASP A 163 18.49 1.20 10.93
CA ASP A 163 18.16 0.84 12.32
C ASP A 163 16.94 1.60 12.85
N LEU A 164 16.70 2.82 12.33
CA LEU A 164 15.54 3.63 12.69
C LEU A 164 14.26 3.09 12.05
N VAL A 165 14.32 2.68 10.78
CA VAL A 165 13.10 2.27 10.03
C VAL A 165 12.76 0.79 10.20
N THR A 166 13.75 -0.07 10.46
CA THR A 166 13.55 -1.53 10.56
C THR A 166 12.45 -1.91 11.55
N PRO A 167 12.36 -1.38 12.78
CA PRO A 167 11.27 -1.74 13.70
C PRO A 167 9.88 -1.41 13.17
N VAL A 168 9.75 -0.34 12.38
CA VAL A 168 8.49 0.06 11.77
C VAL A 168 8.15 -0.83 10.57
N LEU A 169 9.15 -1.20 9.76
CA LEU A 169 8.98 -2.14 8.66
C LEU A 169 8.57 -3.53 9.17
N ASP A 170 9.22 -4.02 10.24
CA ASP A 170 8.90 -5.31 10.85
C ASP A 170 7.51 -5.34 11.51
N ALA A 171 7.03 -4.20 12.00
CA ALA A 171 5.68 -4.10 12.56
C ALA A 171 4.58 -4.25 11.50
N VAL A 172 4.82 -3.87 10.24
CA VAL A 172 3.81 -3.87 9.17
C VAL A 172 3.99 -5.01 8.16
N GLY A 173 5.15 -5.67 8.15
CA GLY A 173 5.48 -6.67 7.16
C GLY A 173 6.18 -7.90 7.70
N SER A 174 6.04 -9.02 7.00
CA SER A 174 6.76 -10.27 7.31
C SER A 174 8.13 -10.35 6.65
N ARG A 175 8.39 -9.47 5.67
CA ARG A 175 9.66 -9.46 4.92
C ARG A 175 9.91 -8.09 4.29
N THR A 176 11.15 -7.61 4.42
CA THR A 176 11.65 -6.43 3.73
C THR A 176 12.65 -6.85 2.65
N VAL A 177 12.41 -6.41 1.41
CA VAL A 177 13.30 -6.59 0.26
C VAL A 177 14.01 -5.26 0.01
N TRP A 178 15.28 -5.18 0.37
CA TRP A 178 16.10 -4.01 0.10
C TRP A 178 16.52 -4.00 -1.37
N THR A 179 16.13 -2.96 -2.10
CA THR A 179 16.38 -2.82 -3.54
C THR A 179 17.52 -1.85 -3.87
N GLY A 180 18.02 -1.14 -2.87
CA GLY A 180 19.15 -0.20 -3.01
C GLY A 180 19.35 0.67 -1.77
N ASP A 181 20.40 1.49 -1.84
CA ASP A 181 20.80 2.38 -0.75
C ASP A 181 20.41 3.84 -1.01
N ASP A 182 19.74 4.11 -2.12
CA ASP A 182 19.25 5.42 -2.53
C ASP A 182 17.74 5.38 -2.82
N GLY A 183 16.95 6.05 -1.99
CA GLY A 183 15.50 6.17 -2.15
C GLY A 183 15.10 6.96 -3.40
N ALA A 184 15.92 7.94 -3.84
CA ALA A 184 15.65 8.75 -5.02
C ALA A 184 15.79 7.96 -6.33
N ALA A 185 16.50 6.82 -6.31
CA ALA A 185 16.68 5.96 -7.49
C ALA A 185 15.41 5.25 -7.95
N ALA A 186 14.30 5.28 -7.18
CA ALA A 186 13.00 4.67 -7.48
C ALA A 186 13.06 3.16 -7.83
N THR A 187 14.03 2.44 -7.28
CA THR A 187 14.22 1.01 -7.57
C THR A 187 13.09 0.16 -7.01
N SER A 188 12.60 0.51 -5.80
CA SER A 188 11.46 -0.17 -5.17
C SER A 188 10.16 0.12 -5.90
N THR A 189 9.92 1.37 -6.28
CA THR A 189 8.75 1.78 -7.07
C THR A 189 8.71 1.06 -8.41
N ARG A 190 9.83 0.95 -9.14
CA ARG A 190 9.88 0.17 -10.38
C ARG A 190 9.54 -1.31 -10.15
N LEU A 191 10.11 -1.92 -9.11
CA LEU A 191 9.79 -3.30 -8.75
C LEU A 191 8.31 -3.46 -8.38
N LYS A 192 7.75 -2.50 -7.63
CA LYS A 192 6.32 -2.49 -7.28
C LYS A 192 5.43 -2.47 -8.52
N LEU A 193 5.73 -1.66 -9.52
CA LEU A 193 4.94 -1.60 -10.76
C LEU A 193 5.02 -2.92 -11.54
N VAL A 194 6.18 -3.60 -11.56
CA VAL A 194 6.31 -4.95 -12.13
C VAL A 194 5.45 -5.96 -11.35
N VAL A 195 5.47 -5.93 -10.01
CA VAL A 195 4.62 -6.80 -9.18
C VAL A 195 3.14 -6.52 -9.44
N ASN A 196 2.74 -5.24 -9.51
CA ASN A 196 1.34 -4.89 -9.73
C ASN A 196 0.85 -5.23 -11.14
N SER A 197 1.72 -5.24 -12.16
CA SER A 197 1.33 -5.72 -13.49
C SER A 197 0.86 -7.18 -13.44
N TRP A 198 1.54 -8.02 -12.66
CA TRP A 198 1.12 -9.41 -12.42
C TRP A 198 -0.17 -9.51 -11.60
N VAL A 199 -0.30 -8.73 -10.53
CA VAL A 199 -1.52 -8.70 -9.70
C VAL A 199 -2.76 -8.34 -10.52
N ILE A 200 -2.66 -7.31 -11.37
CA ILE A 200 -3.74 -6.87 -12.26
C ILE A 200 -4.07 -7.95 -13.29
N ALA A 201 -3.06 -8.55 -13.92
CA ALA A 201 -3.24 -9.61 -14.90
C ALA A 201 -4.00 -10.82 -14.31
N VAL A 202 -3.58 -11.30 -13.14
CA VAL A 202 -4.22 -12.45 -12.48
C VAL A 202 -5.67 -12.13 -12.08
N SER A 203 -5.95 -10.92 -11.58
CA SER A 203 -7.32 -10.51 -11.24
C SER A 203 -8.24 -10.47 -12.46
N ASN A 204 -7.77 -9.92 -13.57
CA ASN A 204 -8.56 -9.92 -14.82
C ASN A 204 -8.77 -11.34 -15.36
N ALA A 205 -7.72 -12.18 -15.32
CA ALA A 205 -7.83 -13.58 -15.72
C ALA A 205 -8.87 -14.34 -14.87
N ALA A 206 -8.90 -14.10 -13.56
CA ALA A 206 -9.92 -14.70 -12.68
C ALA A 206 -11.33 -14.36 -13.13
N GLY A 207 -11.60 -13.08 -13.40
CA GLY A 207 -12.90 -12.61 -13.88
C GLY A 207 -13.30 -13.25 -15.21
N GLU A 208 -12.39 -13.29 -16.19
CA GLU A 208 -12.66 -13.88 -17.52
C GLU A 208 -12.89 -15.38 -17.45
N ILE A 209 -12.09 -16.12 -16.66
CA ILE A 209 -12.21 -17.57 -16.50
C ILE A 209 -13.57 -17.95 -15.87
N VAL A 210 -13.93 -17.29 -14.77
CA VAL A 210 -15.22 -17.56 -14.09
C VAL A 210 -16.38 -17.24 -15.01
N THR A 211 -16.39 -16.08 -15.65
CA THR A 211 -17.46 -15.65 -16.55
C THR A 211 -17.59 -16.59 -17.75
N LEU A 212 -16.45 -16.99 -18.36
CA LEU A 212 -16.46 -17.95 -19.46
C LEU A 212 -17.02 -19.30 -19.03
N ALA A 213 -16.54 -19.86 -17.91
CA ALA A 213 -16.98 -21.14 -17.38
C ALA A 213 -18.51 -21.15 -17.15
N GLN A 214 -19.03 -20.12 -16.49
CA GLN A 214 -20.45 -19.94 -16.23
C GLN A 214 -21.27 -19.85 -17.55
N ALA A 215 -20.81 -19.04 -18.51
CA ALA A 215 -21.49 -18.82 -19.77
C ALA A 215 -21.61 -20.09 -20.64
N ILE A 216 -20.66 -21.03 -20.52
CA ILE A 216 -20.67 -22.30 -21.27
C ILE A 216 -21.15 -23.50 -20.42
N GLY A 217 -21.65 -23.26 -19.19
CA GLY A 217 -22.21 -24.29 -18.32
C GLY A 217 -21.16 -25.19 -17.64
N VAL A 218 -19.91 -24.75 -17.52
CA VAL A 218 -18.86 -25.43 -16.76
C VAL A 218 -18.81 -24.87 -15.34
N PRO A 219 -19.00 -25.66 -14.29
CA PRO A 219 -18.85 -25.18 -12.93
C PRO A 219 -17.42 -24.68 -12.66
N PRO A 220 -17.19 -23.44 -12.18
CA PRO A 220 -15.84 -22.93 -11.92
C PRO A 220 -15.02 -23.85 -10.99
N ALA A 221 -15.67 -24.55 -10.06
CA ALA A 221 -15.02 -25.51 -9.18
C ALA A 221 -14.28 -26.61 -9.94
N GLN A 222 -14.80 -27.07 -11.09
CA GLN A 222 -14.13 -28.10 -11.90
C GLN A 222 -12.85 -27.58 -12.54
N PHE A 223 -12.81 -26.30 -12.91
CA PHE A 223 -11.56 -25.66 -13.39
C PHE A 223 -10.49 -25.70 -12.29
N PHE A 224 -10.85 -25.34 -11.06
CA PHE A 224 -9.92 -25.34 -9.93
C PHE A 224 -9.51 -26.76 -9.49
N GLU A 225 -10.38 -27.75 -9.65
CA GLU A 225 -10.04 -29.16 -9.41
C GLU A 225 -8.95 -29.67 -10.38
N VAL A 226 -9.01 -29.24 -11.65
CA VAL A 226 -8.01 -29.58 -12.65
C VAL A 226 -6.63 -28.96 -12.33
N LEU A 227 -6.62 -27.75 -11.73
CA LEU A 227 -5.38 -27.06 -11.38
C LEU A 227 -4.78 -27.51 -10.05
N ASP A 228 -5.55 -28.16 -9.19
CA ASP A 228 -5.24 -28.41 -7.78
C ASP A 228 -3.85 -29.00 -7.55
N GLY A 229 -3.05 -28.33 -6.73
CA GLY A 229 -1.67 -28.70 -6.42
C GLY A 229 -0.69 -28.59 -7.58
N GLY A 230 -1.11 -28.11 -8.75
CA GLY A 230 -0.26 -27.89 -9.92
C GLY A 230 0.41 -26.52 -9.95
N GLY A 231 1.34 -26.33 -10.90
CA GLY A 231 2.08 -25.07 -11.06
C GLY A 231 1.22 -23.86 -11.50
N LEU A 232 -0.01 -24.09 -11.95
CA LEU A 232 -0.98 -23.05 -12.31
C LEU A 232 -1.99 -22.75 -11.18
N ASP A 233 -1.92 -23.48 -10.07
CA ASP A 233 -2.77 -23.28 -8.92
C ASP A 233 -2.27 -22.11 -8.06
N LEU A 234 -2.76 -20.92 -8.35
CA LEU A 234 -2.36 -19.71 -7.66
C LEU A 234 -3.40 -19.35 -6.57
N PRO A 235 -3.00 -19.27 -5.28
CA PRO A 235 -3.91 -18.87 -4.22
C PRO A 235 -4.61 -17.53 -4.49
N PHE A 236 -3.90 -16.57 -5.07
CA PHE A 236 -4.46 -15.27 -5.40
C PHE A 236 -5.54 -15.35 -6.51
N LEU A 237 -5.37 -16.23 -7.50
CA LEU A 237 -6.37 -16.49 -8.54
C LEU A 237 -7.66 -17.06 -7.90
N ARG A 238 -7.54 -18.04 -6.99
CA ARG A 238 -8.68 -18.61 -6.26
C ARG A 238 -9.43 -17.57 -5.43
N ILE A 239 -8.72 -16.68 -4.72
CA ILE A 239 -9.33 -15.59 -3.96
C ILE A 239 -10.14 -14.67 -4.87
N LYS A 240 -9.60 -14.28 -6.02
CA LYS A 240 -10.28 -13.38 -6.96
C LYS A 240 -11.47 -14.04 -7.64
N ALA A 241 -11.35 -15.31 -8.01
CA ALA A 241 -12.45 -16.09 -8.57
C ALA A 241 -13.61 -16.24 -7.56
N ASP A 242 -13.33 -16.53 -6.29
CA ASP A 242 -14.33 -16.61 -5.22
C ASP A 242 -15.12 -15.29 -5.05
N LEU A 243 -14.42 -14.13 -5.13
CA LEU A 243 -15.08 -12.82 -5.09
C LEU A 243 -16.05 -12.63 -6.27
N VAL A 244 -15.66 -13.08 -7.46
CA VAL A 244 -16.51 -13.03 -8.67
C VAL A 244 -17.70 -13.95 -8.53
N GLU A 245 -17.49 -15.22 -8.15
CA GLU A 245 -18.56 -16.22 -8.02
C GLU A 245 -19.62 -15.82 -6.99
N ARG A 246 -19.19 -15.19 -5.89
CA ARG A 246 -20.10 -14.72 -4.83
C ARG A 246 -20.64 -13.32 -5.04
N ASN A 247 -20.18 -12.61 -6.06
CA ASN A 247 -20.41 -11.18 -6.21
C ASN A 247 -20.05 -10.38 -4.92
N ALA A 248 -18.97 -10.79 -4.24
CA ALA A 248 -18.56 -10.25 -2.94
C ALA A 248 -17.49 -9.16 -3.14
N LEU A 249 -17.81 -8.10 -3.87
CA LEU A 249 -16.89 -7.07 -4.31
C LEU A 249 -16.63 -5.98 -3.27
N SER A 250 -17.44 -5.95 -2.21
CA SER A 250 -17.29 -4.99 -1.11
C SER A 250 -17.31 -5.70 0.24
N PRO A 251 -16.45 -5.29 1.18
CA PRO A 251 -15.43 -4.23 1.05
C PRO A 251 -14.24 -4.67 0.19
N ALA A 252 -13.69 -3.76 -0.62
CA ALA A 252 -12.57 -4.06 -1.51
C ALA A 252 -11.31 -4.47 -0.74
N ASN A 253 -10.58 -5.47 -1.26
CA ASN A 253 -9.21 -5.76 -0.84
C ASN A 253 -8.19 -4.88 -1.59
N PHE A 254 -8.48 -4.58 -2.86
CA PHE A 254 -7.76 -3.66 -3.72
C PHE A 254 -8.79 -3.04 -4.70
N ALA A 255 -9.06 -1.76 -4.54
CA ALA A 255 -10.15 -1.11 -5.24
C ALA A 255 -9.87 -0.89 -6.74
N VAL A 256 -10.94 -0.84 -7.54
CA VAL A 256 -10.89 -0.62 -8.99
C VAL A 256 -10.17 0.69 -9.33
N ASP A 257 -10.50 1.81 -8.66
CA ASP A 257 -9.87 3.11 -8.92
C ASP A 257 -8.36 3.09 -8.67
N THR A 258 -7.94 2.46 -7.59
CA THR A 258 -6.53 2.33 -7.23
C THR A 258 -5.77 1.42 -8.20
N SER A 259 -6.39 0.29 -8.60
CA SER A 259 -5.78 -0.63 -9.57
C SER A 259 -5.73 -0.05 -10.98
N GLY A 260 -6.74 0.75 -11.37
CA GLY A 260 -6.75 1.51 -12.63
C GLY A 260 -5.62 2.54 -12.69
N LYS A 261 -5.45 3.32 -11.62
CA LYS A 261 -4.32 4.23 -11.47
C LYS A 261 -2.97 3.49 -11.61
N ASP A 262 -2.82 2.36 -10.94
CA ASP A 262 -1.58 1.57 -11.03
C ASP A 262 -1.36 1.01 -12.43
N ALA A 263 -2.42 0.59 -13.15
CA ALA A 263 -2.34 0.15 -14.54
C ALA A 263 -1.85 1.28 -15.47
N HIS A 264 -2.33 2.51 -15.28
CA HIS A 264 -1.85 3.67 -16.03
C HIS A 264 -0.37 3.94 -15.76
N LEU A 265 0.09 3.90 -14.50
CA LEU A 265 1.52 4.05 -14.16
C LEU A 265 2.40 2.98 -14.82
N ILE A 266 1.92 1.73 -14.87
CA ILE A 266 2.62 0.62 -15.54
C ILE A 266 2.72 0.88 -17.05
N LEU A 267 1.65 1.33 -17.69
CA LEU A 267 1.63 1.65 -19.12
C LEU A 267 2.54 2.84 -19.46
N ASP A 268 2.56 3.87 -18.60
CA ASP A 268 3.45 5.02 -18.78
C ASP A 268 4.92 4.59 -18.67
N LEU A 269 5.25 3.76 -17.70
CA LEU A 269 6.60 3.20 -17.53
C LEU A 269 7.01 2.34 -18.73
N ALA A 270 6.10 1.49 -19.24
CA ALA A 270 6.37 0.64 -20.41
C ALA A 270 6.61 1.48 -21.65
N ARG A 271 5.78 2.51 -21.89
CA ARG A 271 5.95 3.45 -23.03
C ARG A 271 7.30 4.18 -22.96
N GLY A 272 7.69 4.63 -21.76
CA GLY A 272 9.01 5.24 -21.55
C GLY A 272 10.18 4.29 -21.81
N ALA A 273 9.97 2.98 -21.65
CA ALA A 273 10.94 1.92 -21.96
C ALA A 273 10.86 1.42 -23.41
N GLY A 274 9.97 1.97 -24.24
CA GLY A 274 9.76 1.53 -25.63
C GLY A 274 9.04 0.18 -25.75
N LEU A 275 8.25 -0.21 -24.76
CA LEU A 275 7.51 -1.49 -24.73
C LEU A 275 6.01 -1.26 -24.99
N CYS A 276 5.37 -2.22 -25.68
CA CYS A 276 3.93 -2.35 -25.77
C CYS A 276 3.48 -3.50 -24.87
N LEU A 277 2.49 -3.23 -23.99
CA LEU A 277 1.92 -4.22 -23.08
C LEU A 277 0.43 -4.40 -23.41
N ASP A 278 0.13 -5.08 -24.53
CA ASP A 278 -1.24 -5.23 -25.08
C ASP A 278 -2.23 -5.78 -24.04
N GLY A 279 -1.81 -6.76 -23.25
CA GLY A 279 -2.62 -7.31 -22.17
C GLY A 279 -2.93 -6.27 -21.10
N MET A 280 -1.95 -5.44 -20.70
CA MET A 280 -2.15 -4.40 -19.68
C MET A 280 -3.04 -3.27 -20.23
N GLU A 281 -2.93 -2.91 -21.51
CA GLU A 281 -3.83 -1.94 -22.14
C GLU A 281 -5.28 -2.43 -22.10
N ALA A 282 -5.52 -3.71 -22.43
CA ALA A 282 -6.85 -4.30 -22.36
C ALA A 282 -7.38 -4.33 -20.89
N PHE A 283 -6.54 -4.67 -19.92
CA PHE A 283 -6.91 -4.71 -18.51
C PHE A 283 -7.20 -3.30 -17.95
N SER A 284 -6.37 -2.32 -18.27
CA SER A 284 -6.59 -0.91 -17.90
C SER A 284 -7.94 -0.41 -18.43
N ALA A 285 -8.20 -0.63 -19.72
CA ALA A 285 -9.46 -0.23 -20.34
C ALA A 285 -10.70 -0.91 -19.71
N ARG A 286 -10.57 -2.13 -19.18
CA ARG A 286 -11.66 -2.80 -18.41
C ARG A 286 -11.89 -2.14 -17.08
N LEU A 287 -10.81 -1.84 -16.32
CA LEU A 287 -10.89 -1.13 -15.05
C LEU A 287 -11.53 0.25 -15.20
N ASP A 288 -11.14 0.99 -16.25
CA ASP A 288 -11.71 2.30 -16.55
C ASP A 288 -13.22 2.22 -16.82
N ARG A 289 -13.67 1.21 -17.63
CA ARG A 289 -15.10 1.01 -17.90
C ARG A 289 -15.90 0.70 -16.65
N VAL A 290 -15.43 -0.19 -15.78
CA VAL A 290 -16.16 -0.53 -14.54
C VAL A 290 -16.14 0.60 -13.53
N ALA A 291 -15.06 1.38 -13.46
CA ALA A 291 -15.00 2.59 -12.65
C ALA A 291 -16.06 3.61 -13.11
N ALA A 292 -16.16 3.85 -14.43
CA ALA A 292 -17.15 4.74 -15.03
C ALA A 292 -18.59 4.25 -14.84
N ALA A 293 -18.81 2.93 -14.71
CA ALA A 293 -20.11 2.33 -14.41
C ALA A 293 -20.52 2.40 -12.92
N GLY A 294 -19.68 3.00 -12.05
CA GLY A 294 -20.00 3.22 -10.63
C GLY A 294 -19.31 2.26 -9.65
N HIS A 295 -18.47 1.35 -10.13
CA HIS A 295 -17.80 0.32 -9.31
C HIS A 295 -16.40 0.73 -8.84
N ALA A 296 -16.04 2.04 -8.88
CA ALA A 296 -14.71 2.54 -8.57
C ALA A 296 -14.15 2.11 -7.22
N HIS A 297 -15.01 1.95 -6.22
CA HIS A 297 -14.62 1.61 -4.85
C HIS A 297 -14.79 0.12 -4.50
N GLU A 298 -15.26 -0.69 -5.44
CA GLU A 298 -15.33 -2.14 -5.30
C GLU A 298 -13.96 -2.79 -5.56
N ASP A 299 -13.84 -4.07 -5.20
CA ASP A 299 -12.60 -4.84 -5.48
C ASP A 299 -12.33 -4.90 -6.99
N MET A 300 -11.06 -4.84 -7.37
CA MET A 300 -10.62 -4.92 -8.78
C MET A 300 -11.14 -6.19 -9.49
N ALA A 301 -11.56 -7.21 -8.76
CA ALA A 301 -12.28 -8.36 -9.32
C ALA A 301 -13.54 -7.92 -10.09
N ALA A 302 -14.15 -6.77 -9.77
CA ALA A 302 -15.27 -6.18 -10.51
C ALA A 302 -14.98 -5.98 -12.00
N SER A 303 -13.71 -6.05 -12.43
CA SER A 303 -13.33 -5.97 -13.85
C SER A 303 -14.08 -6.97 -14.73
N TYR A 304 -14.60 -8.08 -14.18
CA TYR A 304 -15.41 -9.03 -14.94
C TYR A 304 -16.71 -8.43 -15.48
N LEU A 305 -17.30 -7.46 -14.77
CA LEU A 305 -18.53 -6.78 -15.19
C LEU A 305 -18.39 -6.10 -16.56
N ALA A 306 -17.17 -5.65 -16.92
CA ALA A 306 -16.91 -5.10 -18.25
C ALA A 306 -17.01 -6.11 -19.40
N GLY A 307 -17.07 -7.40 -19.11
CA GLY A 307 -17.24 -8.48 -20.10
C GLY A 307 -18.68 -8.94 -20.26
N LEU A 308 -19.59 -8.51 -19.39
CA LEU A 308 -21.01 -8.84 -19.51
C LEU A 308 -21.69 -7.94 -20.55
N LYS A 309 -22.69 -8.49 -21.26
CA LYS A 309 -23.52 -7.67 -22.15
C LYS A 309 -24.49 -6.83 -21.33
N ASP A 310 -24.81 -5.62 -21.83
CA ASP A 310 -25.77 -4.72 -21.19
C ASP A 310 -27.08 -5.46 -20.90
N GLY A 311 -27.45 -5.55 -19.60
CA GLY A 311 -28.67 -6.21 -19.12
C GLY A 311 -28.51 -7.64 -18.58
N GLU A 312 -27.34 -8.24 -18.65
CA GLU A 312 -27.03 -9.51 -17.96
C GLU A 312 -26.48 -9.21 -16.56
N SER A 313 -27.30 -9.44 -15.53
CA SER A 313 -26.81 -9.52 -14.14
C SER A 313 -26.09 -10.85 -13.94
N ALA A 314 -24.93 -10.80 -13.30
CA ALA A 314 -24.20 -12.00 -12.87
C ALA A 314 -24.98 -12.81 -11.84
#